data_163e0517104320f4f19be7387e37284a
#
_entry.id   163e0517104320f4f19be7387e37284a
#
_cell.length_a   1.000
_cell.length_b   1.000
_cell.length_c   1.000
_cell.angle_alpha   90.00
_cell.angle_beta   90.00
_cell.angle_gamma   90.00
#
_symmetry.space_group_name_H-M   'P 1'
#
loop_
_entity.id
_entity.type
_entity.pdbx_description
1 polymer ?
#
loop_
_entity_poly.entity_id
_entity_poly.type
_entity_poly.pdbx_seq_one_letter_code
_entity_poly.pdbx_strand_id
1 'polypeptide(L)'
;MNGLRGWVLILALAAQGGAMAGELAPRTQNGVVYLSGGIGEDEQQAMQAARADYPVRLTFSTKGSGEYRADVAVTVLDRAGAVVATFVSPGPLCYLKLAPGSYRVVASLRGKELTQALAVQPLAARELYFYWDPE
;
A
#
# COMPACT_ATOMS: atom_id res chain seq x y z
N MET A 1 -33.60 7.87 31.02
CA MET A 1 -33.27 7.59 30.82
C MET A 1 -32.57 7.22 30.29
N ASN A 2 -32.42 7.16 30.26
CA ASN A 2 -31.76 6.74 29.85
C ASN A 2 -31.36 6.08 28.95
N GLY A 3 -31.49 5.59 28.67
CA GLY A 3 -31.24 4.76 27.96
C GLY A 3 -30.58 5.06 26.88
N LEU A 4 -30.77 5.66 26.53
CA LEU A 4 -30.27 6.00 25.53
C LEU A 4 -29.11 5.66 25.31
N ARG A 5 -28.69 5.54 25.92
CA ARG A 5 -27.63 5.27 25.87
C ARG A 5 -27.29 4.29 25.18
N GLY A 6 -27.56 3.78 25.26
CA GLY A 6 -27.16 2.68 24.79
C GLY A 6 -26.99 2.67 23.43
N TRP A 7 -27.67 2.83 22.85
CA TRP A 7 -27.66 2.55 21.62
C TRP A 7 -26.55 2.92 21.00
N VAL A 8 -26.23 3.56 21.32
CA VAL A 8 -25.17 3.99 20.75
C VAL A 8 -24.33 2.98 20.41
N LEU A 9 -24.15 2.33 21.12
CA LEU A 9 -23.30 1.43 20.86
C LEU A 9 -23.41 0.74 19.77
N ILE A 10 -24.24 0.58 19.53
CA ILE A 10 -24.43 -0.20 18.58
C ILE A 10 -23.70 0.00 17.52
N LEU A 11 -23.69 0.73 17.22
CA LEU A 11 -23.13 0.92 16.23
C LEU A 11 -21.95 0.47 16.05
N ALA A 12 -21.59 0.57 16.70
CA ALA A 12 -20.31 0.27 16.59
C ALA A 12 -20.18 -0.94 15.92
N LEU A 13 -20.72 -1.60 16.30
CA LEU A 13 -20.57 -2.80 15.78
C LEU A 13 -20.59 -2.89 14.48
N ALA A 14 -21.27 -2.38 14.21
CA ALA A 14 -21.46 -2.54 12.90
C ALA A 14 -20.22 -2.46 12.28
N ALA A 15 -19.69 -1.72 12.66
CA ALA A 15 -18.53 -1.58 12.06
C ALA A 15 -17.89 -2.78 11.86
N GLN A 16 -17.90 -3.40 12.62
CA GLN A 16 -17.19 -4.48 12.45
C GLN A 16 -17.45 -5.11 11.40
N GLY A 17 -18.35 -4.97 11.20
CA GLY A 17 -18.65 -5.78 10.21
C GLY A 17 -17.67 -5.52 9.24
N GLY A 18 -17.42 -4.57 9.25
CA GLY A 18 -16.61 -4.40 8.21
C GLY A 18 -15.63 -5.28 8.10
N ALA A 19 -15.46 -5.66 8.85
CA ALA A 19 -14.50 -6.49 8.74
C ALA A 19 -14.50 -7.12 7.51
N MET A 20 -15.14 -7.00 6.87
CA MET A 20 -15.12 -7.67 5.84
C MET A 20 -14.03 -7.63 5.30
N ALA A 21 -13.58 -7.67 5.89
CA ALA A 21 -12.58 -8.11 5.69
C ALA A 21 -11.98 -8.42 4.46
N GLY A 22 -10.95 -8.83 4.34
CA GLY A 22 -10.38 -9.19 3.13
C GLY A 22 -10.55 -8.10 2.16
N GLU A 23 -11.16 -7.14 2.56
CA GLU A 23 -11.40 -6.15 1.66
C GLU A 23 -10.28 -5.24 1.46
N LEU A 24 -10.23 -4.62 0.35
CA LEU A 24 -9.26 -3.61 0.04
C LEU A 24 -9.54 -2.40 0.92
N ALA A 25 -8.66 -2.09 1.81
CA ALA A 25 -8.84 -0.96 2.72
C ALA A 25 -7.51 -0.31 3.03
N PRO A 26 -7.48 1.02 3.16
CA PRO A 26 -6.24 1.70 3.53
C PRO A 26 -5.78 1.31 4.91
N ARG A 27 -4.49 1.26 5.09
CA ARG A 27 -3.87 1.00 6.38
C ARG A 27 -2.91 2.12 6.68
N THR A 28 -2.55 2.28 7.94
CA THR A 28 -1.65 3.34 8.35
C THR A 28 -0.55 2.76 9.22
N GLN A 29 0.68 3.20 8.98
CA GLN A 29 1.80 2.83 9.80
C GLN A 29 2.69 4.06 9.94
N ASN A 30 2.97 4.47 11.18
CA ASN A 30 3.79 5.65 11.45
C ASN A 30 3.34 6.87 10.67
N GLY A 31 2.04 7.03 10.54
CA GLY A 31 1.49 8.16 9.80
C GLY A 31 1.47 8.00 8.28
N VAL A 32 2.01 6.91 7.76
CA VAL A 32 2.00 6.66 6.32
C VAL A 32 0.78 5.81 6.00
N VAL A 33 -0.06 6.35 5.14
CA VAL A 33 -1.26 5.64 4.68
C VAL A 33 -0.89 4.86 3.43
N TYR A 34 -1.23 3.59 3.38
CA TYR A 34 -0.96 2.79 2.19
C TYR A 34 -2.15 1.90 1.86
N LEU A 35 -2.25 1.54 0.59
CA LEU A 35 -3.30 0.70 0.07
C LEU A 35 -2.66 -0.33 -0.83
N SER A 36 -2.86 -1.61 -0.56
CA SER A 36 -2.26 -2.66 -1.37
C SER A 36 -3.34 -3.60 -1.86
N GLY A 37 -3.26 -3.98 -3.11
CA GLY A 37 -4.21 -4.89 -3.70
C GLY A 37 -3.88 -5.17 -5.14
N GLY A 38 -4.88 -5.56 -5.90
CA GLY A 38 -4.70 -5.83 -7.32
C GLY A 38 -4.73 -7.30 -7.67
N ILE A 39 -5.15 -8.16 -6.73
CA ILE A 39 -5.31 -9.56 -7.05
C ILE A 39 -6.75 -9.72 -7.54
N GLY A 40 -6.88 -10.13 -8.77
CA GLY A 40 -8.19 -10.29 -9.38
C GLY A 40 -8.70 -8.99 -9.97
N GLU A 41 -9.68 -9.13 -10.83
CA GLU A 41 -10.15 -8.00 -11.60
C GLU A 41 -10.83 -6.94 -10.74
N ASP A 42 -11.61 -7.36 -9.75
CA ASP A 42 -12.31 -6.39 -8.91
C ASP A 42 -11.34 -5.53 -8.12
N GLU A 43 -10.28 -6.13 -7.57
CA GLU A 43 -9.30 -5.35 -6.84
C GLU A 43 -8.50 -4.45 -7.79
N GLN A 44 -8.23 -4.91 -9.00
CA GLN A 44 -7.52 -4.06 -9.95
C GLN A 44 -8.34 -2.85 -10.31
N GLN A 45 -9.65 -3.01 -10.47
CA GLN A 45 -10.51 -1.88 -10.74
C GLN A 45 -10.58 -0.94 -9.55
N ALA A 46 -10.62 -1.49 -8.34
CA ALA A 46 -10.67 -0.66 -7.15
C ALA A 46 -9.37 0.12 -6.95
N MET A 47 -8.23 -0.51 -7.23
CA MET A 47 -6.95 0.20 -7.17
C MET A 47 -6.90 1.31 -8.21
N GLN A 48 -7.40 1.04 -9.41
CA GLN A 48 -7.40 2.04 -10.46
C GLN A 48 -8.26 3.24 -10.03
N ALA A 49 -9.39 2.99 -9.39
CA ALA A 49 -10.26 4.06 -8.94
C ALA A 49 -9.62 4.89 -7.82
N ALA A 50 -8.79 4.26 -6.98
CA ALA A 50 -8.16 4.95 -5.87
C ALA A 50 -6.87 5.67 -6.26
N ARG A 51 -6.38 5.41 -7.47
CA ARG A 51 -5.05 5.82 -7.86
C ARG A 51 -4.76 7.30 -7.68
N ALA A 52 -5.70 8.15 -8.00
CA ALA A 52 -5.48 9.58 -7.95
C ALA A 52 -5.30 10.10 -6.51
N ASP A 53 -5.72 9.34 -5.51
CA ASP A 53 -5.60 9.77 -4.14
C ASP A 53 -4.24 9.45 -3.53
N TYR A 54 -3.38 8.75 -4.26
CA TYR A 54 -2.08 8.32 -3.73
C TYR A 54 -0.96 8.81 -4.64
N PRO A 55 -0.07 9.64 -4.13
CA PRO A 55 1.00 10.19 -4.97
C PRO A 55 2.12 9.21 -5.30
N VAL A 56 2.25 8.14 -4.55
CA VAL A 56 3.31 7.16 -4.81
C VAL A 56 2.67 5.83 -5.12
N ARG A 57 3.04 5.25 -6.26
CA ARG A 57 2.43 4.02 -6.73
C ARG A 57 3.50 3.03 -7.12
N LEU A 58 3.50 1.87 -6.46
CA LEU A 58 4.46 0.81 -6.72
C LEU A 58 3.76 -0.32 -7.43
N THR A 59 4.44 -0.93 -8.39
CA THR A 59 3.96 -2.11 -9.10
C THR A 59 5.04 -3.17 -9.05
N PHE A 60 4.66 -4.40 -8.75
CA PHE A 60 5.56 -5.52 -8.60
C PHE A 60 5.29 -6.56 -9.69
N SER A 61 6.30 -6.89 -10.49
CA SER A 61 6.14 -7.73 -11.65
C SER A 61 7.36 -8.61 -11.90
N THR A 62 7.20 -9.56 -12.79
CA THR A 62 8.29 -10.41 -13.25
C THR A 62 8.92 -9.78 -14.49
N LYS A 63 10.25 -9.76 -14.53
CA LYS A 63 10.95 -9.20 -15.66
C LYS A 63 10.62 -10.00 -16.91
N GLY A 64 10.37 -9.31 -17.97
CA GLY A 64 10.10 -9.95 -19.27
C GLY A 64 8.62 -10.21 -19.48
N SER A 65 8.00 -11.01 -18.66
CA SER A 65 6.59 -11.35 -18.86
C SER A 65 5.65 -10.27 -18.36
N GLY A 66 6.08 -9.50 -17.37
CA GLY A 66 5.19 -8.52 -16.73
C GLY A 66 4.18 -9.16 -15.79
N GLU A 67 4.35 -10.45 -15.50
CA GLU A 67 3.40 -11.13 -14.62
C GLU A 67 3.48 -10.53 -13.22
N TYR A 68 2.34 -10.26 -12.63
CA TYR A 68 2.29 -9.62 -11.32
C TYR A 68 2.83 -10.52 -10.21
N ARG A 69 3.47 -9.90 -9.23
CA ARG A 69 4.03 -10.61 -8.08
C ARG A 69 3.38 -10.07 -6.82
N ALA A 70 3.05 -10.96 -5.91
CA ALA A 70 2.36 -10.61 -4.67
C ALA A 70 3.24 -10.93 -3.46
N ASP A 71 2.81 -10.48 -2.28
CA ASP A 71 3.49 -10.76 -1.02
C ASP A 71 4.91 -10.22 -0.98
N VAL A 72 5.07 -9.02 -1.47
CA VAL A 72 6.35 -8.33 -1.49
C VAL A 72 6.51 -7.55 -0.19
N ALA A 73 7.65 -7.72 0.47
CA ALA A 73 7.94 -6.96 1.68
C ALA A 73 8.45 -5.58 1.27
N VAL A 74 7.81 -4.54 1.76
CA VAL A 74 8.13 -3.17 1.39
C VAL A 74 8.67 -2.44 2.61
N THR A 75 9.80 -1.77 2.46
CA THR A 75 10.35 -0.90 3.49
C THR A 75 10.65 0.44 2.86
N VAL A 76 10.16 1.50 3.49
CA VAL A 76 10.40 2.86 3.03
C VAL A 76 11.30 3.53 4.04
N LEU A 77 12.42 4.06 3.58
CA LEU A 77 13.39 4.76 4.42
C LEU A 77 13.39 6.23 4.04
N ASP A 78 13.50 7.09 5.03
CA ASP A 78 13.58 8.51 4.74
C ASP A 78 15.02 8.90 4.40
N ARG A 79 15.25 10.19 4.21
CA ARG A 79 16.55 10.68 3.80
C ARG A 79 17.64 10.34 4.81
N ALA A 80 17.29 10.27 6.09
CA ALA A 80 18.27 9.96 7.12
C ALA A 80 18.48 8.45 7.26
N GLY A 81 17.75 7.66 6.52
CA GLY A 81 17.85 6.20 6.62
C GLY A 81 16.94 5.59 7.67
N ALA A 82 16.05 6.37 8.25
CA ALA A 82 15.12 5.83 9.23
C ALA A 82 13.94 5.18 8.51
N VAL A 83 13.45 4.09 9.09
CA VAL A 83 12.31 3.39 8.52
C VAL A 83 11.05 4.17 8.81
N VAL A 84 10.35 4.61 7.79
CA VAL A 84 9.08 5.30 7.96
C VAL A 84 7.90 4.37 7.77
N ALA A 85 8.09 3.25 7.09
CA ALA A 85 7.04 2.24 6.96
C ALA A 85 7.66 0.92 6.55
N THR A 86 7.12 -0.18 7.06
CA THR A 86 7.55 -1.50 6.65
C THR A 86 6.36 -2.42 6.77
N PHE A 87 6.05 -3.14 5.71
CA PHE A 87 4.87 -4.00 5.68
C PHE A 87 5.00 -4.98 4.51
N VAL A 88 4.11 -5.96 4.47
CA VAL A 88 4.03 -6.86 3.33
C VAL A 88 2.85 -6.41 2.47
N SER A 89 3.08 -6.24 1.19
CA SER A 89 2.04 -5.90 0.24
C SER A 89 1.43 -7.19 -0.27
N PRO A 90 0.19 -7.53 0.09
CA PRO A 90 -0.40 -8.76 -0.37
C PRO A 90 -0.68 -8.77 -1.86
N GLY A 91 -0.86 -7.62 -2.47
CA GLY A 91 -1.13 -7.55 -3.90
C GLY A 91 -0.01 -6.88 -4.67
N PRO A 92 -0.05 -6.94 -5.99
CA PRO A 92 1.02 -6.41 -6.83
C PRO A 92 1.02 -4.90 -6.97
N LEU A 93 -0.04 -4.23 -6.54
CA LEU A 93 -0.11 -2.77 -6.58
C LEU A 93 -0.09 -2.26 -5.16
N CYS A 94 0.76 -1.28 -4.89
CA CYS A 94 0.91 -0.73 -3.56
C CYS A 94 1.04 0.78 -3.66
N TYR A 95 0.06 1.48 -3.14
CA TYR A 95 -0.01 2.93 -3.22
C TYR A 95 0.27 3.51 -1.84
N LEU A 96 1.01 4.63 -1.79
CA LEU A 96 1.38 5.24 -0.52
C LEU A 96 1.14 6.73 -0.56
N LYS A 97 0.87 7.29 0.60
CA LYS A 97 0.84 8.73 0.80
C LYS A 97 2.06 9.09 1.61
N LEU A 98 3.03 9.71 0.97
CA LEU A 98 4.25 10.14 1.61
C LEU A 98 4.35 11.66 1.50
N ALA A 99 4.82 12.29 2.56
CA ALA A 99 5.04 13.73 2.53
C ALA A 99 6.18 14.06 1.55
N PRO A 100 6.21 15.26 1.02
CA PRO A 100 7.32 15.63 0.14
C PRO A 100 8.65 15.41 0.82
N GLY A 101 9.59 14.86 0.06
CA GLY A 101 10.92 14.56 0.59
C GLY A 101 11.58 13.48 -0.23
N SER A 102 12.76 13.09 0.21
CA SER A 102 13.56 12.05 -0.44
C SER A 102 13.47 10.76 0.34
N TYR A 103 13.27 9.67 -0.35
CA TYR A 103 13.06 8.37 0.25
C TYR A 103 13.80 7.30 -0.53
N ARG A 104 13.90 6.14 0.08
CA ARG A 104 14.38 4.97 -0.62
C ARG A 104 13.37 3.88 -0.36
N VAL A 105 12.97 3.18 -1.39
CA VAL A 105 11.99 2.10 -1.27
C VAL A 105 12.70 0.79 -1.55
N VAL A 106 12.63 -0.12 -0.58
CA VAL A 106 13.21 -1.44 -0.69
C VAL A 106 12.08 -2.43 -0.82
N ALA A 107 12.07 -3.20 -1.89
CA ALA A 107 11.07 -4.22 -2.11
C ALA A 107 11.76 -5.58 -2.15
N SER A 108 11.33 -6.49 -1.29
CA SER A 108 11.97 -7.79 -1.18
C SER A 108 10.98 -8.90 -1.47
N LEU A 109 11.35 -9.81 -2.35
CA LEU A 109 10.53 -10.94 -2.70
C LEU A 109 11.38 -12.19 -2.56
N ARG A 110 10.99 -13.03 -1.60
CA ARG A 110 11.73 -14.29 -1.36
C ARG A 110 13.21 -14.05 -1.18
N GLY A 111 13.54 -13.02 -0.40
CA GLY A 111 14.92 -12.70 -0.09
C GLY A 111 15.66 -11.92 -1.14
N LYS A 112 15.04 -11.60 -2.27
CA LYS A 112 15.71 -10.83 -3.31
C LYS A 112 15.25 -9.40 -3.23
N GLU A 113 16.14 -8.51 -2.87
CA GLU A 113 15.82 -7.12 -2.64
C GLU A 113 16.11 -6.25 -3.84
N LEU A 114 15.19 -5.35 -4.13
CA LEU A 114 15.39 -4.31 -5.13
C LEU A 114 15.18 -2.99 -4.41
N THR A 115 15.98 -1.99 -4.73
CA THR A 115 15.90 -0.68 -4.08
C THR A 115 15.81 0.41 -5.14
N GLN A 116 14.93 1.37 -4.92
CA GLN A 116 14.83 2.53 -5.80
C GLN A 116 14.75 3.78 -4.97
N ALA A 117 15.39 4.82 -5.46
CA ALA A 117 15.30 6.15 -4.86
C ALA A 117 13.98 6.79 -5.30
N LEU A 118 13.41 7.61 -4.43
CA LEU A 118 12.12 8.22 -4.68
C LEU A 118 12.16 9.65 -4.17
N ALA A 119 11.83 10.60 -5.03
CA ALA A 119 11.66 11.98 -4.61
C ALA A 119 10.18 12.31 -4.73
N VAL A 120 9.55 12.67 -3.62
CA VAL A 120 8.15 13.03 -3.58
C VAL A 120 8.05 14.54 -3.56
N GLN A 121 7.30 15.09 -4.51
CA GLN A 121 7.10 16.52 -4.62
C GLN A 121 5.63 16.84 -4.51
N PRO A 122 5.29 18.04 -4.05
CA PRO A 122 3.88 18.41 -3.94
C PRO A 122 3.18 18.32 -5.29
N LEU A 123 1.97 17.79 -5.28
CA LEU A 123 1.10 17.73 -6.46
C LEU A 123 1.68 16.96 -7.64
N ALA A 124 2.63 16.09 -7.40
CA ALA A 124 3.20 15.27 -8.46
C ALA A 124 3.12 13.81 -8.08
N ALA A 125 2.72 12.99 -9.00
CA ALA A 125 2.63 11.54 -8.76
C ALA A 125 3.92 10.87 -9.21
N ARG A 126 4.31 9.82 -8.54
CA ARG A 126 5.48 9.04 -8.89
C ARG A 126 5.11 7.58 -8.97
N GLU A 127 5.55 6.93 -10.01
CA GLU A 127 5.31 5.51 -10.21
C GLU A 127 6.64 4.78 -10.23
N LEU A 128 6.76 3.73 -9.44
CA LEU A 128 7.94 2.90 -9.40
C LEU A 128 7.55 1.49 -9.77
N TYR A 129 8.32 0.90 -10.66
CA TYR A 129 8.09 -0.47 -11.09
C TYR A 129 9.27 -1.31 -10.64
N PHE A 130 8.96 -2.42 -9.94
CA PHE A 130 9.99 -3.34 -9.49
C PHE A 130 9.84 -4.64 -10.26
N TYR A 131 10.92 -5.10 -10.86
CA TYR A 131 10.90 -6.30 -11.69
C TYR A 131 11.89 -7.30 -11.15
N TRP A 132 11.44 -8.49 -10.83
CA TRP A 132 12.29 -9.58 -10.42
C TRP A 132 12.46 -10.55 -11.57
N ASP A 133 13.58 -11.27 -11.58
CA ASP A 133 13.81 -12.28 -12.58
C ASP A 133 12.78 -13.39 -12.44
N PRO A 134 12.46 -14.10 -13.53
CA PRO A 134 11.57 -15.24 -13.44
C PRO A 134 12.17 -16.32 -12.55
N GLU A 135 11.31 -17.09 -11.91
CA GLU A 135 11.74 -18.18 -11.04
C GLU A 135 11.84 -19.50 -11.77
#